data_48f27238a051ddbc89984846766ce43f
#
_entry.id   48f27238a051ddbc89984846766ce43f
#
_cell.length_a   1.000
_cell.length_b   1.000
_cell.length_c   1.000
_cell.angle_alpha   90.00
_cell.angle_beta   90.00
_cell.angle_gamma   90.00
#
_symmetry.space_group_name_H-M   'P 1'
#
loop_
_entity.id
_entity.type
_entity.pdbx_description
1 polymer ?
#
loop_
_entity_poly.entity_id
_entity_poly.type
_entity_poly.pdbx_seq_one_letter_code
_entity_poly.pdbx_strand_id
1 'polypeptide(L)'
;MPSWKPPALFALLLTSVAAFSTDKLIALTFDDGPRPYVLFGGKGEHPGPGLVNVLDSNGVKATFFVVGWRLTPRTWGDRRYEENVGITCLDAAQRLIRDGYELEDHTYSHIELRTAERKQGEQWVLGDVNRGAEAIKAVSGTQPRYLRPPDWIITDDARRDLEREGYHLLTISQENPIALRDVNSLDYLCTRTATQCPKPSLAGAVLKQIEQREKHGVYTHILAFHELSTTTAMMPELITELKARGYRFVTLNEYMQLVGVKP
;
A
#
# COMPACT_ATOMS: atom_id res chain seq x y z
N MET A 1 3.05 57.03 -57.64
CA MET A 1 3.07 56.77 -56.16
C MET A 1 3.17 55.24 -55.97
N PRO A 2 4.27 54.72 -55.45
CA PRO A 2 4.41 53.25 -55.24
C PRO A 2 3.79 52.88 -53.89
N SER A 3 2.93 51.88 -53.91
CA SER A 3 2.25 51.31 -52.78
C SER A 3 3.19 50.35 -52.01
N TRP A 4 3.50 50.74 -50.80
CA TRP A 4 4.29 49.93 -49.87
C TRP A 4 3.36 48.88 -49.20
N LYS A 5 3.65 47.58 -49.39
CA LYS A 5 3.04 46.49 -48.66
C LYS A 5 3.95 46.15 -47.47
N PRO A 6 3.42 46.03 -46.25
CA PRO A 6 4.23 45.59 -45.13
C PRO A 6 4.50 44.08 -45.19
N PRO A 7 5.64 43.59 -44.61
CA PRO A 7 5.97 42.17 -44.61
C PRO A 7 5.07 41.41 -43.61
N ALA A 8 4.63 40.22 -44.06
CA ALA A 8 3.87 39.29 -43.23
C ALA A 8 4.76 38.72 -42.11
N LEU A 9 4.35 39.00 -40.87
CA LEU A 9 4.96 38.43 -39.67
C LEU A 9 4.52 36.97 -39.58
N PHE A 10 5.44 36.03 -39.86
CA PHE A 10 5.24 34.60 -39.57
C PHE A 10 5.39 34.40 -38.05
N ALA A 11 4.28 34.26 -37.34
CA ALA A 11 4.29 33.86 -35.94
C ALA A 11 4.64 32.35 -35.89
N LEU A 12 5.86 32.06 -35.42
CA LEU A 12 6.27 30.70 -35.10
C LEU A 12 5.53 30.26 -33.82
N LEU A 13 4.48 29.46 -34.00
CA LEU A 13 3.81 28.76 -32.89
C LEU A 13 4.78 27.70 -32.39
N LEU A 14 5.53 27.99 -31.35
CA LEU A 14 6.22 26.99 -30.52
C LEU A 14 5.15 26.22 -29.75
N THR A 15 4.71 25.09 -30.32
CA THR A 15 3.99 24.10 -29.56
C THR A 15 4.99 23.47 -28.59
N SER A 16 4.92 23.88 -27.32
CA SER A 16 5.57 23.17 -26.25
C SER A 16 4.93 21.78 -26.18
N VAL A 17 5.60 20.78 -26.74
CA VAL A 17 5.32 19.39 -26.42
C VAL A 17 5.67 19.26 -24.93
N ALA A 18 4.66 19.23 -24.09
CA ALA A 18 4.83 18.83 -22.70
C ALA A 18 5.48 17.45 -22.74
N ALA A 19 6.76 17.39 -22.40
CA ALA A 19 7.41 16.13 -22.13
C ALA A 19 6.61 15.50 -21.00
N PHE A 20 5.87 14.43 -21.29
CA PHE A 20 5.33 13.57 -20.27
C PHE A 20 6.54 13.03 -19.50
N SER A 21 6.85 13.66 -18.37
CA SER A 21 7.75 13.10 -17.39
C SER A 21 7.11 11.76 -17.02
N THR A 22 7.75 10.66 -17.41
CA THR A 22 7.35 9.34 -16.90
C THR A 22 7.84 9.28 -15.47
N ASP A 23 7.07 9.89 -14.56
CA ASP A 23 7.41 9.86 -13.15
C ASP A 23 7.48 8.41 -12.68
N LYS A 24 8.65 8.02 -12.18
CA LYS A 24 8.83 6.73 -11.54
C LYS A 24 8.30 6.82 -10.12
N LEU A 25 7.17 6.15 -9.85
CA LEU A 25 6.48 6.23 -8.57
C LEU A 25 6.43 4.88 -7.86
N ILE A 26 6.65 4.93 -6.56
CA ILE A 26 6.45 3.79 -5.65
C ILE A 26 5.50 4.20 -4.53
N ALA A 27 4.41 3.43 -4.38
CA ALA A 27 3.63 3.40 -3.15
C ALA A 27 3.99 2.13 -2.36
N LEU A 28 4.60 2.29 -1.18
CA LEU A 28 4.80 1.18 -0.26
C LEU A 28 3.52 0.95 0.53
N THR A 29 3.08 -0.30 0.59
CA THR A 29 1.91 -0.70 1.37
C THR A 29 2.22 -1.91 2.23
N PHE A 30 1.64 -1.95 3.45
CA PHE A 30 1.87 -3.01 4.43
C PHE A 30 0.55 -3.53 4.97
N ASP A 31 0.36 -4.84 4.93
CA ASP A 31 -0.87 -5.54 5.33
C ASP A 31 -0.77 -6.12 6.74
N ASP A 32 -1.90 -6.58 7.28
CA ASP A 32 -2.08 -7.32 8.54
C ASP A 32 -1.86 -6.50 9.83
N GLY A 33 -1.61 -5.21 9.72
CA GLY A 33 -1.33 -4.34 10.85
C GLY A 33 -2.57 -3.87 11.65
N PRO A 34 -2.33 -3.00 12.62
CA PRO A 34 -1.01 -2.61 13.11
C PRO A 34 -0.40 -3.65 14.07
N ARG A 35 0.91 -3.86 13.96
CA ARG A 35 1.70 -4.73 14.84
C ARG A 35 2.77 -3.91 15.56
N PRO A 36 2.53 -3.46 16.81
CA PRO A 36 3.39 -2.51 17.50
C PRO A 36 4.88 -2.89 17.52
N TYR A 37 5.21 -4.17 17.74
CA TYR A 37 6.58 -4.62 17.82
C TYR A 37 7.33 -4.55 16.47
N VAL A 38 6.64 -4.78 15.34
CA VAL A 38 7.21 -4.64 14.00
C VAL A 38 7.39 -3.17 13.65
N LEU A 39 6.38 -2.36 13.96
CA LEU A 39 6.34 -0.94 13.61
C LEU A 39 7.42 -0.13 14.35
N PHE A 40 7.60 -0.38 15.65
CA PHE A 40 8.45 0.48 16.50
C PHE A 40 9.65 -0.24 17.08
N GLY A 41 9.85 -1.51 16.73
CA GLY A 41 10.88 -2.35 17.33
C GLY A 41 10.54 -2.72 18.77
N GLY A 42 11.36 -3.54 19.37
CA GLY A 42 11.14 -4.01 20.73
C GLY A 42 12.41 -4.60 21.36
N LYS A 43 12.30 -4.91 22.65
CA LYS A 43 13.29 -5.71 23.38
C LYS A 43 12.82 -7.17 23.34
N GLY A 44 13.66 -8.13 22.95
CA GLY A 44 13.31 -9.55 22.98
C GLY A 44 13.72 -10.31 21.72
N GLU A 45 12.89 -11.20 21.25
CA GLU A 45 13.20 -12.14 20.15
C GLU A 45 13.51 -11.47 18.80
N HIS A 46 13.13 -10.20 18.63
CA HIS A 46 13.37 -9.41 17.41
C HIS A 46 13.96 -8.03 17.77
N PRO A 47 15.20 -7.95 18.29
CA PRO A 47 15.85 -6.69 18.58
C PRO A 47 16.21 -5.97 17.27
N GLY A 48 15.88 -4.69 17.18
CA GLY A 48 16.24 -3.89 16.00
C GLY A 48 15.35 -2.66 15.85
N PRO A 49 15.66 -1.82 14.84
CA PRO A 49 14.78 -0.69 14.50
C PRO A 49 13.45 -1.22 13.98
N GLY A 50 12.35 -0.59 14.38
CA GLY A 50 11.04 -0.89 13.84
C GLY A 50 10.89 -0.37 12.40
N LEU A 51 9.87 -0.85 11.70
CA LEU A 51 9.58 -0.48 10.33
C LEU A 51 9.44 1.04 10.15
N VAL A 52 8.74 1.71 11.07
CA VAL A 52 8.55 3.17 11.06
C VAL A 52 9.90 3.89 11.19
N ASN A 53 10.80 3.41 12.06
CA ASN A 53 12.13 4.00 12.17
C ASN A 53 12.93 3.88 10.85
N VAL A 54 12.82 2.76 10.16
CA VAL A 54 13.46 2.55 8.86
C VAL A 54 12.88 3.49 7.79
N LEU A 55 11.56 3.59 7.71
CA LEU A 55 10.87 4.47 6.75
C LEU A 55 11.22 5.95 7.01
N ASP A 56 11.12 6.42 8.25
CA ASP A 56 11.42 7.81 8.62
C ASP A 56 12.90 8.17 8.37
N SER A 57 13.83 7.27 8.71
CA SER A 57 15.26 7.49 8.44
C SER A 57 15.58 7.63 6.96
N ASN A 58 14.73 7.07 6.11
CA ASN A 58 14.83 7.19 4.66
C ASN A 58 13.93 8.31 4.07
N GLY A 59 13.18 9.05 4.88
CA GLY A 59 12.26 10.08 4.41
C GLY A 59 11.14 9.51 3.52
N VAL A 60 10.64 8.32 3.84
CA VAL A 60 9.60 7.62 3.08
C VAL A 60 8.35 7.51 3.92
N LYS A 61 7.20 7.85 3.33
CA LYS A 61 5.88 7.55 3.90
C LYS A 61 5.25 6.39 3.16
N ALA A 62 4.31 5.71 3.82
CA ALA A 62 3.68 4.48 3.35
C ALA A 62 2.21 4.44 3.76
N THR A 63 1.48 3.49 3.23
CA THR A 63 0.09 3.21 3.57
C THR A 63 -0.02 1.82 4.21
N PHE A 64 -0.77 1.73 5.29
CA PHE A 64 -0.98 0.51 6.04
C PHE A 64 -2.41 0.02 5.86
N PHE A 65 -2.59 -1.18 5.32
CA PHE A 65 -3.87 -1.87 5.27
C PHE A 65 -4.09 -2.61 6.58
N VAL A 66 -4.92 -2.02 7.42
CA VAL A 66 -5.06 -2.46 8.81
C VAL A 66 -6.29 -3.34 9.00
N VAL A 67 -6.17 -4.31 9.87
CA VAL A 67 -7.24 -5.22 10.24
C VAL A 67 -8.08 -4.59 11.35
N GLY A 68 -9.34 -4.34 11.09
CA GLY A 68 -10.20 -3.51 11.96
C GLY A 68 -10.33 -4.01 13.40
N TRP A 69 -10.37 -5.34 13.64
CA TRP A 69 -10.47 -5.86 15.01
C TRP A 69 -9.25 -5.49 15.88
N ARG A 70 -8.08 -5.25 15.27
CA ARG A 70 -6.87 -4.80 16.00
C ARG A 70 -7.01 -3.39 16.57
N LEU A 71 -7.90 -2.59 16.00
CA LEU A 71 -8.19 -1.22 16.45
C LEU A 71 -9.19 -1.17 17.63
N THR A 72 -9.76 -2.31 17.99
CA THR A 72 -10.68 -2.39 19.13
C THR A 72 -9.93 -2.59 20.44
N PRO A 73 -10.45 -2.06 21.60
CA PRO A 73 -9.72 -2.06 22.87
C PRO A 73 -9.43 -3.45 23.48
N ARG A 74 -9.85 -4.55 22.85
CA ARG A 74 -9.66 -5.91 23.34
C ARG A 74 -9.22 -6.83 22.22
N THR A 75 -7.93 -7.03 22.09
CA THR A 75 -7.38 -8.03 21.19
C THR A 75 -6.54 -9.02 21.97
N TRP A 76 -7.14 -10.16 22.30
CA TRP A 76 -6.48 -11.22 23.06
C TRP A 76 -5.26 -11.80 22.37
N GLY A 77 -5.13 -11.63 21.05
CA GLY A 77 -4.03 -12.16 20.26
C GLY A 77 -2.73 -11.35 20.30
N ASP A 78 -2.82 -10.05 20.62
CA ASP A 78 -1.67 -9.14 20.52
C ASP A 78 -1.07 -8.72 21.86
N ARG A 79 -1.56 -9.27 22.98
CA ARG A 79 -1.11 -8.94 24.33
C ARG A 79 0.39 -9.07 24.52
N ARG A 80 1.01 -10.11 23.97
CA ARG A 80 2.46 -10.30 24.09
C ARG A 80 3.27 -9.26 23.30
N TYR A 81 2.70 -8.69 22.23
CA TYR A 81 3.35 -7.63 21.44
C TYR A 81 3.19 -6.28 22.14
N GLU A 82 2.03 -6.01 22.74
CA GLU A 82 1.78 -4.85 23.58
C GLU A 82 2.71 -4.82 24.78
N GLU A 83 2.88 -5.94 25.48
CA GLU A 83 3.78 -6.08 26.63
C GLU A 83 5.24 -5.81 26.27
N ASN A 84 5.70 -6.23 25.10
CA ASN A 84 7.08 -6.06 24.65
C ASN A 84 7.43 -4.63 24.24
N VAL A 85 6.46 -3.85 23.79
CA VAL A 85 6.64 -2.48 23.27
C VAL A 85 6.01 -1.45 24.20
N GLY A 86 5.09 -1.85 25.05
CA GLY A 86 4.40 -0.98 26.00
C GLY A 86 3.32 -0.08 25.36
N ILE A 87 2.85 -0.42 24.15
CA ILE A 87 1.76 0.26 23.46
C ILE A 87 0.80 -0.75 22.84
N THR A 88 -0.47 -0.35 22.67
CA THR A 88 -1.51 -1.17 22.05
C THR A 88 -1.49 -1.05 20.52
N CYS A 89 -2.19 -1.94 19.82
CA CYS A 89 -2.42 -1.80 18.39
C CYS A 89 -3.14 -0.47 18.05
N LEU A 90 -4.06 -0.05 18.90
CA LEU A 90 -4.76 1.23 18.78
C LEU A 90 -3.78 2.41 18.91
N ASP A 91 -2.91 2.40 19.92
CA ASP A 91 -1.87 3.44 20.10
C ASP A 91 -0.92 3.48 18.89
N ALA A 92 -0.59 2.30 18.34
CA ALA A 92 0.24 2.18 17.15
C ALA A 92 -0.42 2.84 15.93
N ALA A 93 -1.71 2.56 15.68
CA ALA A 93 -2.48 3.20 14.62
C ALA A 93 -2.54 4.73 14.78
N GLN A 94 -2.84 5.22 15.99
CA GLN A 94 -2.85 6.65 16.29
C GLN A 94 -1.49 7.31 16.05
N ARG A 95 -0.40 6.59 16.37
CA ARG A 95 0.94 7.09 16.11
C ARG A 95 1.26 7.14 14.63
N LEU A 96 0.90 6.10 13.85
CA LEU A 96 1.05 6.12 12.39
C LEU A 96 0.37 7.36 11.78
N ILE A 97 -0.87 7.65 12.15
CA ILE A 97 -1.58 8.85 11.67
C ILE A 97 -0.85 10.13 12.03
N ARG A 98 -0.43 10.31 13.30
CA ARG A 98 0.30 11.51 13.73
C ARG A 98 1.60 11.71 12.98
N ASP A 99 2.27 10.61 12.64
CA ASP A 99 3.56 10.63 11.97
C ASP A 99 3.40 10.74 10.42
N GLY A 100 2.16 10.93 9.91
CA GLY A 100 1.86 11.19 8.50
C GLY A 100 1.80 9.96 7.60
N TYR A 101 1.55 8.79 8.18
CA TYR A 101 1.24 7.57 7.45
C TYR A 101 -0.27 7.45 7.19
N GLU A 102 -0.66 6.70 6.17
CA GLU A 102 -2.07 6.46 5.84
C GLU A 102 -2.52 5.10 6.36
N LEU A 103 -3.80 5.02 6.78
CA LEU A 103 -4.47 3.76 7.11
C LEU A 103 -5.58 3.51 6.09
N GLU A 104 -5.60 2.30 5.54
CA GLU A 104 -6.60 1.81 4.60
C GLU A 104 -7.14 0.45 5.05
N ASP A 105 -8.22 -0.03 4.42
CA ASP A 105 -8.99 -1.16 4.93
C ASP A 105 -8.44 -2.52 4.48
N HIS A 106 -8.25 -3.43 5.46
CA HIS A 106 -7.93 -4.84 5.24
C HIS A 106 -9.00 -5.76 5.85
N THR A 107 -10.26 -5.31 5.82
CA THR A 107 -11.43 -5.88 6.47
C THR A 107 -11.38 -5.83 8.00
N TYR A 108 -12.51 -6.12 8.65
CA TYR A 108 -12.52 -6.18 10.11
C TYR A 108 -11.92 -7.48 10.64
N SER A 109 -12.31 -8.63 10.07
CA SER A 109 -11.97 -9.95 10.62
C SER A 109 -10.73 -10.61 10.03
N HIS A 110 -10.26 -10.12 8.87
CA HIS A 110 -9.19 -10.74 8.08
C HIS A 110 -9.53 -12.18 7.62
N ILE A 111 -10.78 -12.43 7.26
CA ILE A 111 -11.21 -13.70 6.67
C ILE A 111 -11.20 -13.59 5.14
N GLU A 112 -10.74 -14.62 4.43
CA GLU A 112 -10.81 -14.68 2.96
C GLU A 112 -12.27 -14.54 2.51
N LEU A 113 -12.56 -13.47 1.75
CA LEU A 113 -13.94 -12.99 1.54
C LEU A 113 -14.80 -13.94 0.72
N ARG A 114 -14.26 -14.63 -0.29
CA ARG A 114 -15.02 -15.63 -1.07
C ARG A 114 -15.44 -16.84 -0.21
N THR A 115 -14.58 -17.24 0.72
CA THR A 115 -14.92 -18.30 1.67
C THR A 115 -15.96 -17.83 2.69
N ALA A 116 -15.85 -16.59 3.15
CA ALA A 116 -16.84 -15.99 4.04
C ALA A 116 -18.20 -15.87 3.37
N GLU A 117 -18.24 -15.38 2.12
CA GLU A 117 -19.49 -15.25 1.37
C GLU A 117 -20.21 -16.60 1.18
N ARG A 118 -19.48 -17.67 0.81
CA ARG A 118 -20.07 -19.02 0.69
C ARG A 118 -20.66 -19.55 1.99
N LYS A 119 -20.11 -19.16 3.14
CA LYS A 119 -20.53 -19.67 4.46
C LYS A 119 -21.59 -18.80 5.12
N GLN A 120 -21.55 -17.51 4.92
CA GLN A 120 -22.29 -16.53 5.69
C GLN A 120 -23.14 -15.56 4.83
N GLY A 121 -22.91 -15.57 3.50
CA GLY A 121 -23.60 -14.73 2.54
C GLY A 121 -22.90 -13.38 2.31
N GLU A 122 -23.29 -12.73 1.20
CA GLU A 122 -22.73 -11.46 0.73
C GLU A 122 -22.89 -10.33 1.74
N GLN A 123 -24.04 -10.22 2.39
CA GLN A 123 -24.31 -9.17 3.39
C GLN A 123 -23.34 -9.22 4.57
N TRP A 124 -22.86 -10.41 4.92
CA TRP A 124 -21.84 -10.55 5.94
C TRP A 124 -20.51 -9.97 5.46
N VAL A 125 -20.13 -10.22 4.19
CA VAL A 125 -18.89 -9.69 3.60
C VAL A 125 -18.90 -8.17 3.60
N LEU A 126 -19.99 -7.55 3.09
CA LEU A 126 -20.16 -6.10 3.11
C LEU A 126 -20.11 -5.54 4.55
N GLY A 127 -20.78 -6.22 5.47
CA GLY A 127 -20.76 -5.84 6.90
C GLY A 127 -19.37 -5.94 7.52
N ASP A 128 -18.55 -6.91 7.16
CA ASP A 128 -17.20 -7.08 7.68
C ASP A 128 -16.25 -5.98 7.17
N VAL A 129 -16.33 -5.65 5.89
CA VAL A 129 -15.60 -4.53 5.29
C VAL A 129 -16.02 -3.21 5.94
N ASN A 130 -17.31 -2.92 6.00
CA ASN A 130 -17.80 -1.68 6.58
C ASN A 130 -17.42 -1.51 8.07
N ARG A 131 -17.40 -2.60 8.85
CA ARG A 131 -16.88 -2.58 10.23
C ARG A 131 -15.40 -2.25 10.30
N GLY A 132 -14.59 -2.74 9.36
CA GLY A 132 -13.17 -2.39 9.22
C GLY A 132 -13.01 -0.89 8.99
N ALA A 133 -13.73 -0.38 8.01
CA ALA A 133 -13.73 1.04 7.67
C ALA A 133 -14.19 1.94 8.83
N GLU A 134 -15.24 1.56 9.57
CA GLU A 134 -15.70 2.29 10.76
C GLU A 134 -14.63 2.32 11.86
N ALA A 135 -13.93 1.20 12.09
CA ALA A 135 -12.85 1.13 13.06
C ALA A 135 -11.69 2.07 12.68
N ILE A 136 -11.32 2.10 11.41
CA ILE A 136 -10.28 3.00 10.88
C ILE A 136 -10.72 4.46 11.02
N LYS A 137 -11.94 4.79 10.60
CA LYS A 137 -12.50 6.13 10.71
C LYS A 137 -12.53 6.65 12.14
N ALA A 138 -12.84 5.79 13.11
CA ALA A 138 -12.85 6.15 14.53
C ALA A 138 -11.46 6.58 15.02
N VAL A 139 -10.39 6.05 14.44
CA VAL A 139 -9.00 6.37 14.81
C VAL A 139 -8.45 7.54 14.01
N SER A 140 -8.69 7.54 12.68
CA SER A 140 -8.10 8.49 11.74
C SER A 140 -8.93 9.77 11.52
N GLY A 141 -10.23 9.71 11.83
CA GLY A 141 -11.19 10.74 11.45
C GLY A 141 -11.59 10.72 9.98
N THR A 142 -11.00 9.84 9.17
CA THR A 142 -11.20 9.77 7.71
C THR A 142 -11.70 8.39 7.31
N GLN A 143 -12.69 8.34 6.41
CA GLN A 143 -13.16 7.09 5.81
C GLN A 143 -12.06 6.53 4.89
N PRO A 144 -11.64 5.26 5.06
CA PRO A 144 -10.73 4.63 4.11
C PRO A 144 -11.42 4.51 2.74
N ARG A 145 -10.63 4.62 1.68
CA ARG A 145 -11.10 4.58 0.30
C ARG A 145 -10.65 3.34 -0.43
N TYR A 146 -9.54 2.77 0.02
CA TYR A 146 -8.95 1.60 -0.60
C TYR A 146 -9.16 0.38 0.28
N LEU A 147 -9.58 -0.69 -0.36
CA LEU A 147 -9.74 -1.99 0.26
C LEU A 147 -8.77 -2.97 -0.39
N ARG A 148 -7.97 -3.63 0.41
CA ARG A 148 -7.25 -4.83 -0.04
C ARG A 148 -7.89 -6.04 0.61
N PRO A 149 -8.58 -6.91 -0.17
CA PRO A 149 -9.14 -8.14 0.37
C PRO A 149 -8.05 -9.07 0.92
N PRO A 150 -8.26 -9.76 2.05
CA PRO A 150 -7.36 -10.80 2.51
C PRO A 150 -7.10 -11.84 1.42
N ASP A 151 -5.84 -12.28 1.26
CA ASP A 151 -5.36 -13.16 0.19
C ASP A 151 -5.64 -12.64 -1.23
N TRP A 152 -6.06 -11.37 -1.38
CA TRP A 152 -6.56 -10.73 -2.62
C TRP A 152 -7.76 -11.45 -3.25
N ILE A 153 -8.50 -12.21 -2.47
CA ILE A 153 -9.61 -13.04 -2.94
C ILE A 153 -10.95 -12.44 -2.55
N ILE A 154 -11.75 -12.15 -3.57
CA ILE A 154 -13.12 -11.64 -3.45
C ILE A 154 -13.94 -12.19 -4.62
N THR A 155 -15.25 -12.30 -4.47
CA THR A 155 -16.16 -12.62 -5.58
C THR A 155 -16.44 -11.38 -6.43
N ASP A 156 -16.86 -11.58 -7.67
CA ASP A 156 -17.20 -10.46 -8.56
C ASP A 156 -18.44 -9.71 -8.10
N ASP A 157 -19.39 -10.38 -7.42
CA ASP A 157 -20.60 -9.75 -6.90
C ASP A 157 -20.25 -8.82 -5.74
N ALA A 158 -19.58 -9.32 -4.70
CA ALA A 158 -19.13 -8.51 -3.57
C ALA A 158 -18.19 -7.37 -4.00
N ARG A 159 -17.32 -7.61 -4.99
CA ARG A 159 -16.48 -6.55 -5.57
C ARG A 159 -17.30 -5.41 -6.16
N ARG A 160 -18.29 -5.74 -7.02
CA ARG A 160 -19.14 -4.73 -7.65
C ARG A 160 -19.95 -3.93 -6.64
N ASP A 161 -20.42 -4.57 -5.57
CA ASP A 161 -21.20 -3.89 -4.54
C ASP A 161 -20.32 -2.94 -3.74
N LEU A 162 -19.13 -3.34 -3.32
CA LEU A 162 -18.16 -2.48 -2.64
C LEU A 162 -17.69 -1.32 -3.53
N GLU A 163 -17.48 -1.55 -4.84
CA GLU A 163 -17.18 -0.47 -5.78
C GLU A 163 -18.34 0.55 -5.89
N ARG A 164 -19.60 0.10 -5.84
CA ARG A 164 -20.77 1.00 -5.77
C ARG A 164 -20.87 1.77 -4.47
N GLU A 165 -20.36 1.22 -3.37
CA GLU A 165 -20.25 1.91 -2.08
C GLU A 165 -19.07 2.89 -2.06
N GLY A 166 -18.27 2.95 -3.12
CA GLY A 166 -17.16 3.91 -3.30
C GLY A 166 -15.78 3.38 -2.90
N TYR A 167 -15.62 2.07 -2.67
CA TYR A 167 -14.31 1.49 -2.45
C TYR A 167 -13.53 1.29 -3.74
N HIS A 168 -12.23 1.55 -3.70
CA HIS A 168 -11.28 1.14 -4.72
C HIS A 168 -10.55 -0.12 -4.25
N LEU A 169 -10.79 -1.24 -4.95
CA LEU A 169 -10.21 -2.52 -4.57
C LEU A 169 -8.82 -2.71 -5.18
N LEU A 170 -7.84 -2.97 -4.32
CA LEU A 170 -6.51 -3.39 -4.72
C LEU A 170 -6.46 -4.92 -4.77
N THR A 171 -6.50 -5.46 -5.97
CA THR A 171 -6.49 -6.90 -6.22
C THR A 171 -5.47 -7.26 -7.29
N ILE A 172 -5.12 -8.55 -7.36
CA ILE A 172 -4.29 -9.09 -8.45
C ILE A 172 -5.12 -9.46 -9.70
N SER A 173 -6.43 -9.20 -9.70
CA SER A 173 -7.32 -9.48 -10.82
C SER A 173 -6.82 -8.81 -12.10
N GLN A 174 -6.89 -9.54 -13.22
CA GLN A 174 -6.53 -9.01 -14.53
C GLN A 174 -7.48 -7.93 -15.04
N GLU A 175 -8.68 -7.84 -14.47
CA GLU A 175 -9.71 -6.87 -14.84
C GLU A 175 -9.44 -5.48 -14.27
N ASN A 176 -8.65 -5.38 -13.19
CA ASN A 176 -8.33 -4.09 -12.61
C ASN A 176 -7.34 -3.28 -13.48
N PRO A 177 -7.47 -1.95 -13.53
CA PRO A 177 -6.48 -1.07 -14.15
C PRO A 177 -5.08 -1.38 -13.61
N ILE A 178 -4.06 -1.23 -14.44
CA ILE A 178 -2.67 -1.53 -14.04
C ILE A 178 -2.22 -0.70 -12.84
N ALA A 179 -2.79 0.50 -12.67
CA ALA A 179 -2.55 1.38 -11.53
C ALA A 179 -3.02 0.78 -10.19
N LEU A 180 -3.98 -0.15 -10.22
CA LEU A 180 -4.50 -0.85 -9.03
C LEU A 180 -3.89 -2.24 -8.84
N ARG A 181 -2.89 -2.61 -9.65
CA ARG A 181 -2.22 -3.90 -9.56
C ARG A 181 -0.98 -3.81 -8.69
N ASP A 182 -0.99 -4.54 -7.61
CA ASP A 182 0.15 -4.63 -6.71
C ASP A 182 1.31 -5.44 -7.29
N VAL A 183 2.52 -5.08 -6.89
CA VAL A 183 3.68 -5.96 -6.94
C VAL A 183 3.68 -6.76 -5.65
N ASN A 184 3.40 -8.05 -5.74
CA ASN A 184 3.40 -8.92 -4.59
C ASN A 184 4.84 -9.29 -4.19
N SER A 185 5.24 -8.92 -3.00
CA SER A 185 6.57 -9.23 -2.47
C SER A 185 6.76 -10.70 -2.14
N LEU A 186 5.67 -11.42 -1.81
CA LEU A 186 5.67 -12.78 -1.26
C LEU A 186 6.47 -12.90 0.05
N ASP A 187 6.60 -11.83 0.80
CA ASP A 187 7.38 -11.75 2.03
C ASP A 187 6.87 -12.69 3.13
N TYR A 188 5.57 -12.98 3.15
CA TYR A 188 4.96 -13.96 4.07
C TYR A 188 5.55 -15.38 3.92
N LEU A 189 6.12 -15.72 2.76
CA LEU A 189 6.79 -17.00 2.57
C LEU A 189 8.05 -17.12 3.42
N CYS A 190 8.69 -16.00 3.75
CA CYS A 190 9.87 -15.97 4.59
C CYS A 190 9.59 -16.36 6.05
N THR A 191 8.33 -16.24 6.50
CA THR A 191 7.94 -16.62 7.86
C THR A 191 7.75 -18.13 8.02
N ARG A 192 7.52 -18.84 6.91
CA ARG A 192 7.29 -20.30 6.93
C ARG A 192 8.60 -21.08 7.02
N THR A 193 9.49 -20.88 6.05
CA THR A 193 10.84 -21.45 6.04
C THR A 193 11.79 -20.54 5.23
N ALA A 194 13.06 -20.52 5.61
CA ALA A 194 14.09 -19.77 4.87
C ALA A 194 14.22 -20.23 3.39
N THR A 195 13.85 -21.47 3.09
CA THR A 195 13.89 -22.03 1.73
C THR A 195 12.77 -21.54 0.84
N GLN A 196 11.64 -21.12 1.41
CA GLN A 196 10.48 -20.59 0.68
C GLN A 196 10.58 -19.07 0.43
N CYS A 197 11.47 -18.39 1.15
CA CYS A 197 11.70 -16.97 0.94
C CYS A 197 12.17 -16.70 -0.51
N PRO A 198 11.66 -15.65 -1.18
CA PRO A 198 12.00 -15.32 -2.56
C PRO A 198 13.50 -15.16 -2.78
N LYS A 199 13.98 -15.59 -3.96
CA LYS A 199 15.40 -15.60 -4.33
C LYS A 199 15.72 -14.54 -5.40
N PRO A 200 16.94 -13.97 -5.44
CA PRO A 200 18.12 -14.29 -4.59
C PRO A 200 18.00 -13.76 -3.15
N SER A 201 17.22 -12.71 -2.95
CA SER A 201 16.80 -12.11 -1.67
C SER A 201 15.38 -11.58 -1.84
N LEU A 202 14.72 -11.21 -0.73
CA LEU A 202 13.38 -10.62 -0.80
C LEU A 202 13.40 -9.30 -1.60
N ALA A 203 14.36 -8.41 -1.34
CA ALA A 203 14.55 -7.17 -2.10
C ALA A 203 14.81 -7.46 -3.58
N GLY A 204 15.74 -8.37 -3.88
CA GLY A 204 16.08 -8.75 -5.25
C GLY A 204 14.90 -9.34 -6.04
N ALA A 205 14.01 -10.10 -5.38
CA ALA A 205 12.81 -10.63 -6.02
C ALA A 205 11.80 -9.52 -6.38
N VAL A 206 11.61 -8.54 -5.51
CA VAL A 206 10.77 -7.36 -5.78
C VAL A 206 11.36 -6.52 -6.92
N LEU A 207 12.66 -6.22 -6.86
CA LEU A 207 13.35 -5.47 -7.91
C LEU A 207 13.25 -6.14 -9.28
N LYS A 208 13.34 -7.47 -9.33
CA LYS A 208 13.16 -8.24 -10.57
C LYS A 208 11.73 -8.09 -11.14
N GLN A 209 10.70 -8.08 -10.31
CA GLN A 209 9.32 -7.84 -10.76
C GLN A 209 9.18 -6.43 -11.34
N ILE A 210 9.76 -5.42 -10.69
CA ILE A 210 9.78 -4.04 -11.18
C ILE A 210 10.49 -3.96 -12.55
N GLU A 211 11.66 -4.56 -12.70
CA GLU A 211 12.40 -4.61 -13.97
C GLU A 211 11.60 -5.25 -15.11
N GLN A 212 10.82 -6.29 -14.82
CA GLN A 212 9.94 -6.87 -15.83
C GLN A 212 8.83 -5.90 -16.26
N ARG A 213 8.27 -5.15 -15.34
CA ARG A 213 7.24 -4.13 -15.63
C ARG A 213 7.84 -2.95 -16.41
N GLU A 214 9.03 -2.49 -16.06
CA GLU A 214 9.77 -1.44 -16.78
C GLU A 214 10.01 -1.82 -18.26
N LYS A 215 10.31 -3.09 -18.56
CA LYS A 215 10.44 -3.58 -19.95
C LYS A 215 9.15 -3.43 -20.77
N HIS A 216 8.01 -3.33 -20.10
CA HIS A 216 6.71 -3.08 -20.71
C HIS A 216 6.24 -1.62 -20.57
N GLY A 217 7.16 -0.70 -20.22
CA GLY A 217 6.87 0.73 -20.10
C GLY A 217 6.09 1.11 -18.85
N VAL A 218 6.05 0.26 -17.82
CA VAL A 218 5.36 0.54 -16.56
C VAL A 218 6.37 0.99 -15.51
N TYR A 219 6.27 2.24 -15.10
CA TYR A 219 7.19 2.92 -14.17
C TYR A 219 6.53 3.37 -12.87
N THR A 220 5.29 2.98 -12.66
CA THR A 220 4.56 3.28 -11.42
C THR A 220 4.10 1.99 -10.76
N HIS A 221 4.36 1.82 -9.47
CA HIS A 221 4.15 0.56 -8.78
C HIS A 221 3.58 0.75 -7.38
N ILE A 222 2.62 -0.10 -7.02
CA ILE A 222 2.20 -0.33 -5.63
C ILE A 222 2.89 -1.61 -5.18
N LEU A 223 3.69 -1.52 -4.11
CA LEU A 223 4.42 -2.67 -3.56
C LEU A 223 3.70 -3.17 -2.31
N ALA A 224 3.21 -4.40 -2.36
CA ALA A 224 2.48 -5.04 -1.26
C ALA A 224 3.42 -5.91 -0.41
N PHE A 225 3.48 -5.57 0.85
CA PHE A 225 4.21 -6.25 1.91
C PHE A 225 3.29 -6.54 3.09
N HIS A 226 3.82 -7.27 4.08
CA HIS A 226 3.17 -7.43 5.38
C HIS A 226 4.04 -6.81 6.48
N GLU A 227 3.44 -6.50 7.62
CA GLU A 227 4.16 -6.06 8.80
C GLU A 227 4.94 -7.24 9.41
N LEU A 228 6.15 -7.50 8.88
CA LEU A 228 7.04 -8.60 9.28
C LEU A 228 8.44 -8.09 9.58
N SER A 229 9.13 -8.74 10.53
CA SER A 229 10.53 -8.41 10.85
C SER A 229 11.47 -8.64 9.65
N THR A 230 11.20 -9.66 8.83
CA THR A 230 11.96 -9.92 7.60
C THR A 230 11.77 -8.81 6.57
N THR A 231 10.56 -8.29 6.46
CA THR A 231 10.23 -7.14 5.61
C THR A 231 10.95 -5.89 6.11
N THR A 232 10.87 -5.61 7.41
CA THR A 232 11.60 -4.48 8.03
C THR A 232 13.10 -4.54 7.74
N ALA A 233 13.71 -5.72 7.88
CA ALA A 233 15.15 -5.89 7.70
C ALA A 233 15.62 -5.62 6.26
N MET A 234 14.79 -5.87 5.25
CA MET A 234 15.15 -5.67 3.84
C MET A 234 14.82 -4.28 3.28
N MET A 235 13.98 -3.49 3.99
CA MET A 235 13.54 -2.17 3.51
C MET A 235 14.70 -1.20 3.20
N PRO A 236 15.77 -1.09 4.00
CA PRO A 236 16.86 -0.17 3.69
C PRO A 236 17.52 -0.44 2.33
N GLU A 237 17.75 -1.71 2.01
CA GLU A 237 18.30 -2.14 0.71
C GLU A 237 17.33 -1.76 -0.43
N LEU A 238 16.07 -2.14 -0.32
CA LEU A 238 15.06 -1.90 -1.35
C LEU A 238 14.87 -0.39 -1.61
N ILE A 239 14.74 0.42 -0.55
CA ILE A 239 14.55 1.86 -0.69
C ILE A 239 15.76 2.50 -1.36
N THR A 240 16.97 2.12 -0.97
CA THR A 240 18.21 2.64 -1.54
C THR A 240 18.30 2.35 -3.04
N GLU A 241 18.05 1.10 -3.43
CA GLU A 241 18.08 0.69 -4.82
C GLU A 241 17.02 1.39 -5.68
N LEU A 242 15.80 1.52 -5.17
CA LEU A 242 14.73 2.19 -5.90
C LEU A 242 14.99 3.71 -6.05
N LYS A 243 15.52 4.37 -5.01
CA LYS A 243 15.96 5.78 -5.12
C LYS A 243 17.07 5.95 -6.14
N ALA A 244 18.06 5.05 -6.15
CA ALA A 244 19.14 5.07 -7.13
C ALA A 244 18.65 4.91 -8.57
N ARG A 245 17.53 4.20 -8.78
CA ARG A 245 16.85 4.04 -10.08
C ARG A 245 15.93 5.22 -10.43
N GLY A 246 15.87 6.26 -9.59
CA GLY A 246 15.09 7.47 -9.80
C GLY A 246 13.62 7.36 -9.40
N TYR A 247 13.25 6.37 -8.60
CA TYR A 247 11.90 6.29 -8.05
C TYR A 247 11.65 7.29 -6.93
N ARG A 248 10.49 7.94 -6.97
CA ARG A 248 9.95 8.76 -5.90
C ARG A 248 8.95 7.95 -5.09
N PHE A 249 9.09 7.98 -3.78
CA PHE A 249 8.17 7.34 -2.86
C PHE A 249 7.04 8.29 -2.50
N VAL A 250 5.81 7.79 -2.56
CA VAL A 250 4.57 8.52 -2.26
C VAL A 250 3.63 7.64 -1.44
N THR A 251 2.65 8.23 -0.77
CA THR A 251 1.56 7.47 -0.16
C THR A 251 0.61 6.94 -1.23
N LEU A 252 -0.27 6.02 -0.87
CA LEU A 252 -1.21 5.44 -1.83
C LEU A 252 -2.18 6.50 -2.38
N ASN A 253 -2.69 7.39 -1.52
CA ASN A 253 -3.57 8.47 -1.95
C ASN A 253 -2.87 9.40 -2.96
N GLU A 254 -1.63 9.82 -2.67
CA GLU A 254 -0.84 10.63 -3.59
C GLU A 254 -0.57 9.87 -4.90
N TYR A 255 -0.22 8.59 -4.81
CA TYR A 255 0.00 7.74 -5.97
C TYR A 255 -1.22 7.72 -6.89
N MET A 256 -2.40 7.43 -6.34
CA MET A 256 -3.63 7.32 -7.12
C MET A 256 -4.01 8.63 -7.82
N GLN A 257 -3.79 9.77 -7.15
CA GLN A 257 -3.99 11.09 -7.75
C GLN A 257 -3.04 11.32 -8.94
N LEU A 258 -1.77 10.95 -8.80
CA LEU A 258 -0.75 11.16 -9.83
C LEU A 258 -0.93 10.25 -11.04
N VAL A 259 -1.41 9.02 -10.85
CA VAL A 259 -1.70 8.10 -11.97
C VAL A 259 -3.10 8.30 -12.57
N GLY A 260 -3.87 9.28 -12.08
CA GLY A 260 -5.16 9.68 -12.65
C GLY A 260 -6.34 8.77 -12.26
N VAL A 261 -6.21 7.98 -11.22
CA VAL A 261 -7.34 7.27 -10.62
C VAL A 261 -8.12 8.29 -9.79
N LYS A 262 -9.34 8.58 -10.21
CA LYS A 262 -10.20 9.50 -9.45
C LYS A 262 -10.62 8.84 -8.13
N PRO A 263 -10.53 9.59 -7.03
CA PRO A 263 -11.01 9.12 -5.74
C PRO A 263 -12.53 8.96 -5.70
#